data_673e68e2f4cd149af7a16cc44ea86ce8
#
_entry.id   673e68e2f4cd149af7a16cc44ea86ce8
#
_cell.length_a   1.000
_cell.length_b   1.000
_cell.length_c   1.000
_cell.angle_alpha   90.00
_cell.angle_beta   90.00
_cell.angle_gamma   90.00
#
_symmetry.space_group_name_H-M   'P 1'
#
loop_
_entity.id
_entity.type
_entity.pdbx_description
1 polymer ?
#
loop_
_entity_poly.entity_id
_entity_poly.type
_entity_poly.pdbx_seq_one_letter_code
_entity_poly.pdbx_strand_id
1 'polypeptide(L)'
;NYAIGFEAWSVQQRDYAQNLQFRDYKSTTGHATFYYQEPNTGILLRLKGGRYLAEDSGITVGLSRRFKTGFTVGAFFSLTDISKEEFGEGSYDKGFYFLIPIDLISPSYQMRTFTWGLRPVTRDGAAEITHGLPLWGVTDQANRWSITHNWGAR
;
A
#
# COMPACT_ATOMS: atom_id res chain seq x y z
N ASN A 1 -1.34 13.48 13.36
CA ASN A 1 -1.15 13.93 11.98
C ASN A 1 -2.17 13.23 11.09
N TYR A 2 -2.71 13.94 10.08
CA TYR A 2 -3.62 13.33 9.10
C TYR A 2 -3.28 13.81 7.69
N ALA A 3 -3.66 13.02 6.69
CA ALA A 3 -3.58 13.36 5.28
C ALA A 3 -4.75 12.73 4.52
N ILE A 4 -5.13 13.33 3.40
CA ILE A 4 -6.14 12.79 2.50
C ILE A 4 -5.55 12.78 1.10
N GLY A 5 -5.63 11.66 0.42
CA GLY A 5 -5.18 11.48 -0.95
C GLY A 5 -6.32 11.05 -1.86
N PHE A 6 -6.25 11.49 -3.11
CA PHE A 6 -7.14 11.05 -4.17
C PHE A 6 -6.31 10.54 -5.33
N GLU A 7 -6.72 9.45 -5.94
CA GLU A 7 -6.09 8.89 -7.12
C GLU A 7 -7.15 8.42 -8.12
N ALA A 8 -6.85 8.58 -9.39
CA ALA A 8 -7.69 8.09 -10.48
C ALA A 8 -6.79 7.59 -11.62
N TRP A 9 -7.12 6.44 -12.19
CA TRP A 9 -6.36 5.79 -13.23
C TRP A 9 -7.27 5.27 -14.33
N SER A 10 -6.88 5.46 -15.57
CA SER A 10 -7.45 4.76 -16.72
C SER A 10 -6.42 3.76 -17.22
N VAL A 11 -6.79 2.49 -17.24
CA VAL A 11 -5.89 1.37 -17.49
C VAL A 11 -6.37 0.56 -18.66
N GLN A 12 -5.45 0.14 -19.50
CA GLN A 12 -5.72 -0.81 -20.57
C GLN A 12 -4.78 -2.01 -20.42
N GLN A 13 -5.34 -3.22 -20.53
CA GLN A 13 -4.57 -4.44 -20.38
C GLN A 13 -3.67 -4.65 -21.60
N ARG A 14 -2.39 -4.97 -21.37
CA ARG A 14 -1.47 -5.41 -22.42
C ARG A 14 -1.79 -6.83 -22.88
N ASP A 15 -1.45 -7.13 -24.13
CA ASP A 15 -1.53 -8.50 -24.65
C ASP A 15 -0.51 -9.41 -23.94
N TYR A 16 -0.90 -10.67 -23.73
CA TYR A 16 -0.02 -11.69 -23.10
C TYR A 16 1.18 -12.08 -23.97
N ALA A 17 1.12 -11.86 -25.28
CA ALA A 17 2.21 -12.14 -26.20
C ALA A 17 3.42 -11.20 -26.08
N GLN A 18 3.44 -10.30 -25.08
CA GLN A 18 4.51 -9.31 -24.80
C GLN A 18 4.86 -8.40 -26.00
N ASN A 19 3.98 -8.31 -26.98
CA ASN A 19 4.06 -7.33 -28.05
C ASN A 19 3.47 -5.97 -27.59
N LEU A 20 3.57 -4.93 -28.43
CA LEU A 20 3.07 -3.59 -28.13
C LEU A 20 1.55 -3.46 -28.31
N GLN A 21 0.83 -4.57 -28.43
CA GLN A 21 -0.62 -4.56 -28.62
C GLN A 21 -1.33 -4.52 -27.26
N PHE A 22 -2.51 -3.91 -27.25
CA PHE A 22 -3.39 -3.83 -26.10
C PHE A 22 -4.64 -4.66 -26.37
N ARG A 23 -5.17 -5.25 -25.31
CA ARG A 23 -6.48 -5.92 -25.34
C ARG A 23 -7.60 -4.87 -25.26
N ASP A 24 -8.81 -5.28 -25.61
CA ASP A 24 -9.99 -4.41 -25.55
C ASP A 24 -10.46 -4.12 -24.10
N TYR A 25 -9.88 -4.81 -23.10
CA TYR A 25 -10.21 -4.56 -21.69
C TYR A 25 -9.63 -3.22 -21.23
N LYS A 26 -10.54 -2.32 -20.88
CA LYS A 26 -10.24 -1.02 -20.26
C LYS A 26 -10.95 -0.93 -18.93
N SER A 27 -10.26 -0.47 -17.91
CA SER A 27 -10.85 -0.21 -16.61
C SER A 27 -10.45 1.18 -16.11
N THR A 28 -11.39 1.84 -15.42
CA THR A 28 -11.14 3.11 -14.73
C THR A 28 -11.27 2.87 -13.24
N THR A 29 -10.21 3.15 -12.51
CA THR A 29 -10.15 3.02 -11.06
C THR A 29 -10.00 4.38 -10.40
N GLY A 30 -10.48 4.51 -9.17
CA GLY A 30 -10.32 5.74 -8.40
C GLY A 30 -10.55 5.48 -6.93
N HIS A 31 -9.66 6.04 -6.10
CA HIS A 31 -9.73 5.87 -4.66
C HIS A 31 -9.55 7.18 -3.92
N ALA A 32 -10.25 7.30 -2.80
CA ALA A 32 -9.97 8.28 -1.77
C ALA A 32 -9.32 7.57 -0.59
N THR A 33 -8.21 8.10 -0.09
CA THR A 33 -7.48 7.50 1.03
C THR A 33 -7.31 8.52 2.15
N PHE A 34 -7.75 8.16 3.34
CA PHE A 34 -7.52 8.90 4.56
C PHE A 34 -6.42 8.23 5.38
N TYR A 35 -5.49 9.03 5.87
CA TYR A 35 -4.38 8.62 6.74
C TYR A 35 -4.46 9.35 8.06
N TYR A 36 -4.34 8.61 9.15
CA TYR A 36 -4.19 9.17 10.49
C TYR A 36 -3.01 8.53 11.21
N GLN A 37 -2.03 9.34 11.59
CA GLN A 37 -0.89 8.89 12.37
C GLN A 37 -0.94 9.46 13.78
N GLU A 38 -0.90 8.56 14.76
CA GLU A 38 -0.70 8.92 16.16
C GLU A 38 0.79 9.20 16.41
N PRO A 39 1.15 10.45 16.80
CA PRO A 39 2.56 10.87 16.88
C PRO A 39 3.38 10.15 17.97
N ASN A 40 2.73 9.76 19.08
CA ASN A 40 3.43 9.21 20.25
C ASN A 40 3.67 7.70 20.11
N THR A 41 2.75 6.99 19.52
CA THR A 41 2.80 5.52 19.41
C THR A 41 3.34 5.03 18.08
N GLY A 42 3.41 5.92 17.07
CA GLY A 42 3.79 5.58 15.70
C GLY A 42 2.76 4.70 14.97
N ILE A 43 1.52 4.66 15.48
CA ILE A 43 0.43 3.92 14.84
C ILE A 43 -0.11 4.76 13.69
N LEU A 44 -0.23 4.14 12.51
CA LEU A 44 -0.84 4.69 11.32
C LEU A 44 -2.09 3.90 10.96
N LEU A 45 -3.22 4.57 10.92
CA LEU A 45 -4.47 4.09 10.33
C LEU A 45 -4.57 4.59 8.89
N ARG A 46 -4.90 3.70 7.96
CA ARG A 46 -5.19 3.99 6.56
C ARG A 46 -6.60 3.48 6.23
N LEU A 47 -7.45 4.35 5.74
CA LEU A 47 -8.76 4.01 5.23
C LEU A 47 -8.81 4.41 3.75
N LYS A 48 -8.96 3.44 2.86
CA LYS A 48 -9.05 3.65 1.42
C LYS A 48 -10.42 3.16 0.95
N GLY A 49 -11.12 3.94 0.16
CA GLY A 49 -12.38 3.55 -0.46
C GLY A 49 -12.42 3.98 -1.90
N GLY A 50 -13.07 3.17 -2.76
CA GLY A 50 -13.18 3.48 -4.17
C GLY A 50 -13.43 2.27 -5.06
N ARG A 51 -13.14 2.45 -6.35
CA ARG A 51 -13.29 1.42 -7.39
C ARG A 51 -11.95 0.82 -7.74
N TYR A 52 -11.84 -0.49 -7.61
CA TYR A 52 -10.65 -1.29 -7.86
C TYR A 52 -10.53 -1.72 -9.33
N LEU A 53 -9.48 -2.47 -9.66
CA LEU A 53 -9.10 -2.80 -11.04
C LEU A 53 -10.10 -3.76 -11.71
N ALA A 54 -10.69 -4.67 -10.97
CA ALA A 54 -11.73 -5.60 -11.46
C ALA A 54 -13.12 -4.94 -11.55
N GLU A 55 -13.17 -3.59 -11.48
CA GLU A 55 -14.39 -2.80 -11.46
C GLU A 55 -15.24 -2.95 -10.20
N ASP A 56 -14.75 -3.69 -9.23
CA ASP A 56 -15.33 -3.85 -7.90
C ASP A 56 -15.17 -2.56 -7.08
N SER A 57 -16.14 -2.30 -6.21
CA SER A 57 -16.12 -1.16 -5.30
C SER A 57 -16.00 -1.64 -3.87
N GLY A 58 -15.23 -0.94 -3.05
CA GLY A 58 -15.03 -1.40 -1.68
C GLY A 58 -14.19 -0.48 -0.81
N ILE A 59 -13.83 -1.03 0.34
CA ILE A 59 -13.06 -0.33 1.37
C ILE A 59 -11.88 -1.21 1.79
N THR A 60 -10.71 -0.60 1.89
CA THR A 60 -9.51 -1.19 2.51
C THR A 60 -9.18 -0.46 3.79
N VAL A 61 -9.00 -1.21 4.86
CA VAL A 61 -8.51 -0.73 6.16
C VAL A 61 -7.11 -1.26 6.36
N GLY A 62 -6.17 -0.37 6.64
CA GLY A 62 -4.80 -0.72 6.98
C GLY A 62 -4.42 -0.16 8.34
N LEU A 63 -3.72 -0.96 9.12
CA LEU A 63 -3.15 -0.55 10.39
C LEU A 63 -1.67 -0.92 10.40
N SER A 64 -0.82 0.03 10.76
CA SER A 64 0.60 -0.24 10.92
C SER A 64 1.17 0.50 12.13
N ARG A 65 2.30 0.00 12.63
CA ARG A 65 3.05 0.65 13.70
C ARG A 65 4.51 0.76 13.32
N ARG A 66 5.02 1.99 13.37
CA ARG A 66 6.45 2.26 13.26
C ARG A 66 7.06 2.36 14.66
N PHE A 67 8.10 1.60 14.89
CA PHE A 67 8.89 1.64 16.12
C PHE A 67 9.99 2.72 16.02
N LYS A 68 10.58 3.08 17.15
CA LYS A 68 11.67 4.07 17.21
C LYS A 68 12.90 3.68 16.37
N THR A 69 13.10 2.40 16.15
CA THR A 69 14.16 1.85 15.29
C THR A 69 13.89 2.01 13.79
N GLY A 70 12.70 2.52 13.40
CA GLY A 70 12.25 2.55 12.01
C GLY A 70 11.60 1.26 11.53
N PHE A 71 11.76 0.14 12.25
CA PHE A 71 11.02 -1.09 11.97
C PHE A 71 9.53 -0.82 11.97
N THR A 72 8.83 -1.32 10.96
CA THR A 72 7.38 -1.14 10.85
C THR A 72 6.72 -2.49 10.64
N VAL A 73 5.65 -2.76 11.37
CA VAL A 73 4.74 -3.88 11.14
C VAL A 73 3.38 -3.33 10.73
N GLY A 74 2.76 -3.94 9.76
CA GLY A 74 1.43 -3.55 9.31
C GLY A 74 0.59 -4.72 8.83
N ALA A 75 -0.71 -4.52 8.84
CA ALA A 75 -1.70 -5.43 8.29
C ALA A 75 -2.76 -4.62 7.56
N PHE A 76 -3.42 -5.26 6.62
CA PHE A 76 -4.55 -4.66 5.90
C PHE A 76 -5.64 -5.69 5.65
N PHE A 77 -6.82 -5.16 5.39
CA PHE A 77 -8.01 -5.92 5.14
C PHE A 77 -8.89 -5.13 4.17
N SER A 78 -9.37 -5.79 3.10
CA SER A 78 -10.20 -5.15 2.06
C SER A 78 -11.51 -5.94 1.90
N LEU A 79 -12.59 -5.20 1.81
CA LEU A 79 -13.94 -5.70 1.50
C LEU A 79 -14.41 -5.01 0.24
N THR A 80 -14.84 -5.80 -0.75
CA THR A 80 -15.42 -5.32 -1.99
C THR A 80 -16.75 -6.01 -2.27
N ASP A 81 -17.50 -5.50 -3.22
CA ASP A 81 -18.78 -6.01 -3.67
C ASP A 81 -18.68 -7.19 -4.63
N ILE A 82 -17.46 -7.65 -4.94
CA ILE A 82 -17.22 -8.80 -5.81
C ILE A 82 -17.77 -10.10 -5.18
N SER A 83 -18.31 -10.99 -5.99
CA SER A 83 -18.82 -12.28 -5.52
C SER A 83 -17.70 -13.18 -4.96
N LYS A 84 -18.03 -14.09 -4.04
CA LYS A 84 -17.05 -15.03 -3.46
C LYS A 84 -16.42 -15.95 -4.50
N GLU A 85 -17.18 -16.33 -5.50
CA GLU A 85 -16.72 -17.19 -6.60
C GLU A 85 -15.72 -16.48 -7.51
N GLU A 86 -15.87 -15.18 -7.69
CA GLU A 86 -14.97 -14.33 -8.48
C GLU A 86 -13.75 -13.87 -7.68
N PHE A 87 -13.88 -13.74 -6.35
CA PHE A 87 -12.79 -13.34 -5.47
C PHE A 87 -11.67 -14.39 -5.37
N GLY A 88 -11.98 -15.67 -5.50
CA GLY A 88 -11.05 -16.78 -5.38
C GLY A 88 -11.01 -17.38 -3.97
N GLU A 89 -9.83 -17.47 -3.32
CA GLU A 89 -9.73 -18.00 -1.96
C GLU A 89 -10.20 -16.99 -0.90
N GLY A 90 -11.32 -17.29 -0.28
CA GLY A 90 -11.92 -16.45 0.78
C GLY A 90 -12.90 -15.42 0.25
N SER A 91 -13.40 -14.56 1.11
CA SER A 91 -14.41 -13.54 0.80
C SER A 91 -13.88 -12.11 0.96
N TYR A 92 -12.59 -11.93 1.21
CA TYR A 92 -11.96 -10.64 1.41
C TYR A 92 -10.43 -10.72 1.27
N ASP A 93 -9.83 -9.67 0.76
CA ASP A 93 -8.38 -9.54 0.68
C ASP A 93 -7.80 -9.12 2.03
N LYS A 94 -6.67 -9.70 2.39
CA LYS A 94 -5.96 -9.42 3.65
C LYS A 94 -4.48 -9.68 3.49
N GLY A 95 -3.70 -9.05 4.34
CA GLY A 95 -2.27 -9.31 4.37
C GLY A 95 -1.58 -8.61 5.53
N PHE A 96 -0.33 -8.97 5.73
CA PHE A 96 0.54 -8.29 6.67
C PHE A 96 1.92 -8.10 6.06
N TYR A 97 2.65 -7.11 6.56
CA TYR A 97 3.97 -6.76 6.05
C TYR A 97 4.88 -6.21 7.14
N PHE A 98 6.17 -6.34 6.89
CA PHE A 98 7.24 -5.75 7.68
C PHE A 98 8.10 -4.85 6.79
N LEU A 99 8.45 -3.69 7.32
CA LEU A 99 9.45 -2.80 6.73
C LEU A 99 10.65 -2.75 7.68
N ILE A 100 11.78 -3.23 7.22
CA ILE A 100 13.00 -3.34 8.02
C ILE A 100 14.04 -2.38 7.43
N PRO A 101 14.39 -1.29 8.13
CA PRO A 101 15.50 -0.45 7.72
C PRO A 101 16.80 -1.26 7.60
N ILE A 102 17.53 -1.13 6.50
CA ILE A 102 18.73 -1.95 6.27
C ILE A 102 19.86 -1.59 7.24
N ASP A 103 19.89 -0.37 7.75
CA ASP A 103 20.83 0.08 8.76
C ASP A 103 20.71 -0.64 10.13
N LEU A 104 19.56 -1.32 10.39
CA LEU A 104 19.43 -2.20 11.55
C LEU A 104 20.23 -3.50 11.44
N ILE A 105 20.56 -3.93 10.22
CA ILE A 105 21.24 -5.19 9.94
C ILE A 105 22.57 -5.02 9.21
N SER A 106 22.88 -3.81 8.76
CA SER A 106 24.11 -3.45 8.07
C SER A 106 24.99 -2.57 8.95
N PRO A 107 26.32 -2.79 8.99
CA PRO A 107 27.23 -1.90 9.71
C PRO A 107 27.37 -0.52 9.05
N SER A 108 26.88 -0.34 7.82
CA SER A 108 26.93 0.91 7.08
C SER A 108 25.55 1.54 7.03
N TYR A 109 25.49 2.84 7.28
CA TYR A 109 24.25 3.61 7.14
C TYR A 109 23.69 3.51 5.71
N GLN A 110 22.44 3.11 5.59
CA GLN A 110 21.73 3.00 4.31
C GLN A 110 20.29 3.47 4.47
N MET A 111 19.88 4.41 3.63
CA MET A 111 18.48 4.90 3.59
C MET A 111 17.51 3.89 2.91
N ARG A 112 17.88 2.62 2.82
CA ARG A 112 17.05 1.59 2.19
C ARG A 112 16.26 0.81 3.22
N THR A 113 15.09 0.37 2.80
CA THR A 113 14.19 -0.47 3.60
C THR A 113 13.97 -1.79 2.88
N PHE A 114 14.15 -2.88 3.59
CA PHE A 114 13.74 -4.21 3.14
C PHE A 114 12.25 -4.38 3.46
N THR A 115 11.46 -4.72 2.45
CA THR A 115 10.04 -5.00 2.61
C THR A 115 9.79 -6.48 2.47
N TRP A 116 9.13 -7.06 3.45
CA TRP A 116 8.63 -8.42 3.39
C TRP A 116 7.17 -8.44 3.81
N GLY A 117 6.36 -9.25 3.14
CA GLY A 117 4.96 -9.38 3.46
C GLY A 117 4.35 -10.66 2.90
N LEU A 118 3.21 -11.00 3.44
CA LEU A 118 2.39 -12.13 3.01
C LEU A 118 0.99 -11.63 2.70
N ARG A 119 0.56 -11.92 1.50
CA ARG A 119 -0.81 -11.69 1.01
C ARG A 119 -1.29 -12.98 0.38
N PRO A 120 -2.40 -13.57 0.82
CA PRO A 120 -2.98 -14.71 0.14
C PRO A 120 -3.26 -14.41 -1.33
N VAL A 121 -3.18 -15.40 -2.17
CA VAL A 121 -3.51 -15.23 -3.60
C VAL A 121 -5.01 -15.00 -3.72
N THR A 122 -5.37 -13.83 -4.20
CA THR A 122 -6.75 -13.50 -4.60
C THR A 122 -6.81 -13.47 -6.12
N ARG A 123 -7.95 -13.80 -6.71
CA ARG A 123 -8.11 -13.77 -8.16
C ARG A 123 -8.08 -12.35 -8.68
N ASP A 124 -9.14 -11.60 -8.47
CA ASP A 124 -9.30 -10.25 -9.01
C ASP A 124 -9.80 -9.23 -7.97
N GLY A 125 -10.36 -9.68 -6.83
CA GLY A 125 -10.96 -8.81 -5.83
C GLY A 125 -9.95 -7.88 -5.14
N ALA A 126 -10.31 -6.63 -4.98
CA ALA A 126 -9.50 -5.57 -4.39
C ALA A 126 -8.12 -5.39 -5.06
N ALA A 127 -8.02 -5.67 -6.36
CA ALA A 127 -6.79 -5.50 -7.12
C ALA A 127 -6.51 -4.01 -7.33
N GLU A 128 -5.28 -3.58 -7.00
CA GLU A 128 -4.83 -2.20 -7.12
C GLU A 128 -3.69 -2.07 -8.12
N ILE A 129 -3.56 -0.89 -8.74
CA ILE A 129 -2.38 -0.56 -9.51
C ILE A 129 -1.23 -0.30 -8.54
N THR A 130 -0.13 -0.99 -8.74
CA THR A 130 1.10 -0.69 -7.99
C THR A 130 1.79 0.50 -8.64
N HIS A 131 1.73 1.64 -7.99
CA HIS A 131 2.47 2.84 -8.38
C HIS A 131 3.54 3.17 -7.33
N GLY A 132 4.65 3.78 -7.80
CA GLY A 132 5.88 3.86 -7.00
C GLY A 132 5.84 4.80 -5.79
N LEU A 133 4.89 5.74 -5.69
CA LEU A 133 4.89 6.79 -4.68
C LEU A 133 3.48 7.10 -4.14
N PRO A 134 2.95 6.30 -3.20
CA PRO A 134 1.73 6.67 -2.51
C PRO A 134 1.96 7.98 -1.73
N LEU A 135 0.92 8.83 -1.63
CA LEU A 135 0.98 10.13 -0.96
C LEU A 135 1.64 10.03 0.43
N TRP A 136 1.26 9.03 1.22
CA TRP A 136 1.85 8.82 2.54
C TRP A 136 3.35 8.56 2.48
N GLY A 137 3.85 7.80 1.51
CA GLY A 137 5.28 7.53 1.34
C GLY A 137 6.10 8.80 1.11
N VAL A 138 5.53 9.78 0.40
CA VAL A 138 6.18 11.08 0.18
C VAL A 138 6.16 11.94 1.44
N THR A 139 5.00 12.08 2.08
CA THR A 139 4.84 12.91 3.28
C THR A 139 5.56 12.33 4.49
N ASP A 140 5.64 11.01 4.59
CA ASP A 140 6.32 10.30 5.67
C ASP A 140 7.83 10.53 5.67
N GLN A 141 8.46 10.65 4.51
CA GLN A 141 9.89 11.00 4.40
C GLN A 141 10.19 12.41 4.91
N ALA A 142 9.22 13.32 4.85
CA ALA A 142 9.35 14.70 5.30
C ALA A 142 8.83 14.92 6.73
N ASN A 143 8.42 13.87 7.46
CA ASN A 143 7.96 14.03 8.83
C ASN A 143 9.13 14.24 9.82
N ARG A 144 8.80 14.79 10.99
CA ARG A 144 9.79 15.11 12.03
C ARG A 144 10.64 13.89 12.42
N TRP A 145 10.03 12.70 12.52
CA TRP A 145 10.75 11.49 12.89
C TRP A 145 11.81 11.13 11.85
N SER A 146 11.44 11.11 10.57
CA SER A 146 12.37 10.80 9.46
C SER A 146 13.52 11.79 9.39
N ILE A 147 13.25 13.08 9.59
CA ILE A 147 14.26 14.12 9.61
C ILE A 147 15.20 13.92 10.80
N THR A 148 14.69 13.74 12.01
CA THR A 148 15.54 13.61 13.22
C THR A 148 16.33 12.31 13.25
N HIS A 149 15.79 11.22 12.74
CA HIS A 149 16.48 9.93 12.67
C HIS A 149 17.67 9.98 11.69
N ASN A 150 17.50 10.70 10.59
CA ASN A 150 18.53 10.81 9.55
C ASN A 150 19.51 11.97 9.78
N TRP A 151 19.24 12.87 10.73
CA TRP A 151 20.03 14.10 10.92
C TRP A 151 21.47 13.86 11.42
N GLY A 152 21.73 12.77 12.10
CA GLY A 152 23.05 12.44 12.66
C GLY A 152 23.76 11.25 11.98
N ALA A 153 23.17 10.68 10.97
CA ALA A 153 23.65 9.47 10.31
C ALA A 153 24.60 9.80 9.15
N ARG A 154 25.77 10.39 9.48
CA ARG A 154 26.89 10.57 8.54
C ARG A 154 28.13 9.85 9.05
#